data_95deb03350ebc73c778b2d831e079fad
#
_entry.id   95deb03350ebc73c778b2d831e079fad
#
_cell.length_a   1.000
_cell.length_b   1.000
_cell.length_c   1.000
_cell.angle_alpha   90.00
_cell.angle_beta   90.00
_cell.angle_gamma   90.00
#
_symmetry.space_group_name_H-M   'P 1'
#
loop_
_entity.id
_entity.type
_entity.pdbx_description
1 polymer ?
#
loop_
_entity_poly.entity_id
_entity_poly.type
_entity_poly.pdbx_seq_one_letter_code
_entity_poly.pdbx_strand_id
1 'polypeptide(L)'
;MDIPAHLHELKCTPAVFAVKDCYQIMVAARTDVLFWVTVDGVDYHDHSNGIIRSSTRMHRVNVPMEALDKAGEYTINYRRIIERKPYFPTTEEPVSATYKFKPVNPSGPIRIYHLSDTHGSFTLPSQAGSYFGDDIDLLILNGDIPDHSGNIKNFDLIFELCESITGGQRPCIFSRGNHDTRGFYAENIAEYTPTEAGHSYFTFRLGRI
;
A
#
# COMPACT_ATOMS: atom_id res chain seq x y z
N MET A 1 -6.67 -6.40 12.51
CA MET A 1 -6.18 -7.77 12.20
C MET A 1 -4.71 -7.81 12.60
N ASP A 2 -4.27 -8.78 13.39
CA ASP A 2 -2.85 -8.80 13.78
C ASP A 2 -2.01 -9.28 12.60
N ILE A 3 -0.89 -8.61 12.34
CA ILE A 3 0.09 -9.07 11.35
C ILE A 3 0.57 -10.46 11.80
N PRO A 4 0.54 -11.46 10.89
CA PRO A 4 1.03 -12.79 11.25
C PRO A 4 2.46 -12.73 11.81
N ALA A 5 2.75 -13.49 12.86
CA ALA A 5 4.05 -13.43 13.56
C ALA A 5 5.26 -13.65 12.65
N HIS A 6 5.10 -14.35 11.53
CA HIS A 6 6.15 -14.52 10.54
C HIS A 6 6.41 -13.29 9.65
N LEU A 7 5.51 -12.29 9.67
CA LEU A 7 5.68 -11.02 8.92
C LEU A 7 6.23 -9.89 9.80
N HIS A 8 6.98 -10.21 10.83
CA HIS A 8 7.44 -9.25 11.85
C HIS A 8 8.28 -8.07 11.34
N GLU A 9 8.82 -8.18 10.12
CA GLU A 9 9.55 -7.07 9.49
C GLU A 9 8.65 -6.01 8.83
N LEU A 10 7.35 -6.28 8.70
CA LEU A 10 6.38 -5.31 8.18
C LEU A 10 5.68 -4.57 9.32
N LYS A 11 5.31 -3.31 9.10
CA LYS A 11 4.53 -2.50 10.04
C LYS A 11 3.04 -2.79 9.95
N CYS A 12 2.54 -2.98 8.73
CA CYS A 12 1.13 -3.18 8.39
C CYS A 12 1.00 -4.24 7.30
N THR A 13 -0.22 -4.72 7.08
CA THR A 13 -0.55 -5.46 5.85
C THR A 13 -0.36 -4.58 4.61
N PRO A 14 -0.24 -5.15 3.41
CA PRO A 14 -0.09 -4.35 2.19
C PRO A 14 -1.29 -3.42 1.98
N ALA A 15 -1.02 -2.22 1.46
CA ALA A 15 -2.03 -1.34 0.88
C ALA A 15 -1.99 -1.48 -0.65
N VAL A 16 -3.15 -1.64 -1.29
CA VAL A 16 -3.27 -1.87 -2.74
C VAL A 16 -3.89 -0.64 -3.39
N PHE A 17 -3.07 0.27 -3.89
CA PHE A 17 -3.55 1.52 -4.47
C PHE A 17 -3.75 1.41 -5.99
N ALA A 18 -4.88 1.94 -6.48
CA ALA A 18 -5.13 2.05 -7.90
C ALA A 18 -4.37 3.26 -8.49
N VAL A 19 -3.51 3.01 -9.49
CA VAL A 19 -2.70 4.02 -10.18
C VAL A 19 -2.66 3.69 -11.66
N LYS A 20 -3.28 4.51 -12.51
CA LYS A 20 -3.41 4.26 -13.95
C LYS A 20 -4.00 2.87 -14.26
N ASP A 21 -3.20 2.02 -14.89
CA ASP A 21 -3.50 0.65 -15.29
C ASP A 21 -2.87 -0.41 -14.36
N CYS A 22 -2.30 0.05 -13.23
CA CYS A 22 -1.63 -0.78 -12.25
C CYS A 22 -2.26 -0.67 -10.86
N TYR A 23 -2.12 -1.73 -10.08
CA TYR A 23 -2.17 -1.66 -8.63
C TYR A 23 -0.75 -1.45 -8.10
N GLN A 24 -0.56 -0.38 -7.34
CA GLN A 24 0.64 -0.16 -6.53
C GLN A 24 0.46 -0.86 -5.19
N ILE A 25 1.13 -2.00 -5.00
CA ILE A 25 1.14 -2.70 -3.73
C ILE A 25 2.26 -2.12 -2.90
N MET A 26 1.88 -1.47 -1.79
CA MET A 26 2.81 -0.76 -0.93
C MET A 26 2.88 -1.40 0.45
N VAL A 27 4.08 -1.47 1.00
CA VAL A 27 4.33 -1.94 2.37
C VAL A 27 5.33 -1.04 3.09
N ALA A 28 5.11 -0.85 4.39
CA ALA A 28 6.06 -0.20 5.29
C ALA A 28 6.86 -1.27 6.05
N ALA A 29 8.19 -1.29 5.88
CA ALA A 29 9.09 -2.22 6.55
C ALA A 29 9.73 -1.60 7.80
N ARG A 30 10.01 -2.44 8.80
CA ARG A 30 10.74 -2.07 10.04
C ARG A 30 12.24 -2.05 9.83
N THR A 31 12.72 -2.90 8.94
CA THR A 31 14.15 -3.06 8.59
C THR A 31 14.35 -2.99 7.09
N ASP A 32 15.60 -3.04 6.64
CA ASP A 32 15.92 -3.11 5.23
C ASP A 32 15.60 -4.51 4.69
N VAL A 33 14.80 -4.56 3.65
CA VAL A 33 14.38 -5.81 3.00
C VAL A 33 14.54 -5.73 1.49
N LEU A 34 14.68 -6.89 0.84
CA LEU A 34 14.38 -7.06 -0.59
C LEU A 34 12.92 -7.47 -0.66
N PHE A 35 12.11 -6.71 -1.40
CA PHE A 35 10.67 -6.92 -1.45
C PHE A 35 10.19 -7.16 -2.88
N TRP A 36 9.28 -8.12 -3.07
CA TRP A 36 8.59 -8.36 -4.34
C TRP A 36 7.19 -8.93 -4.12
N VAL A 37 6.40 -8.88 -5.17
CA VAL A 37 5.04 -9.43 -5.21
C VAL A 37 4.94 -10.46 -6.31
N THR A 38 4.36 -11.62 -6.02
CA THR A 38 4.09 -12.68 -7.00
C THR A 38 2.59 -12.72 -7.29
N VAL A 39 2.22 -12.68 -8.58
CA VAL A 39 0.84 -12.85 -9.06
C VAL A 39 0.86 -13.87 -10.19
N ASP A 40 0.07 -14.93 -10.08
CA ASP A 40 -0.02 -16.01 -11.07
C ASP A 40 1.36 -16.56 -11.52
N GLY A 41 2.29 -16.68 -10.55
CA GLY A 41 3.65 -17.18 -10.79
C GLY A 41 4.61 -16.15 -11.40
N VAL A 42 4.20 -14.91 -11.61
CA VAL A 42 5.05 -13.82 -12.12
C VAL A 42 5.50 -12.92 -10.97
N ASP A 43 6.81 -12.69 -10.86
CA ASP A 43 7.40 -11.81 -9.84
C ASP A 43 7.50 -10.37 -10.33
N TYR A 44 6.96 -9.46 -9.53
CA TYR A 44 7.04 -8.01 -9.71
C TYR A 44 7.90 -7.42 -8.59
N HIS A 45 8.94 -6.68 -8.96
CA HIS A 45 9.91 -6.16 -8.01
C HIS A 45 9.76 -4.67 -7.75
N ASP A 46 10.09 -4.24 -6.53
CA ASP A 46 10.27 -2.82 -6.21
C ASP A 46 11.60 -2.34 -6.82
N HIS A 47 11.52 -1.49 -7.84
CA HIS A 47 12.71 -0.98 -8.53
C HIS A 47 12.59 0.51 -8.85
N SER A 48 13.73 1.18 -8.97
CA SER A 48 13.88 2.52 -9.49
C SER A 48 14.92 2.51 -10.60
N ASN A 49 14.54 2.96 -11.81
CA ASN A 49 15.42 2.95 -12.99
C ASN A 49 16.04 1.55 -13.28
N GLY A 50 15.29 0.48 -13.09
CA GLY A 50 15.77 -0.90 -13.28
C GLY A 50 16.61 -1.45 -12.12
N ILE A 51 16.85 -0.68 -11.07
CA ILE A 51 17.63 -1.12 -9.90
C ILE A 51 16.63 -1.51 -8.79
N ILE A 52 16.76 -2.74 -8.27
CA ILE A 52 15.95 -3.21 -7.12
C ILE A 52 16.24 -2.33 -5.91
N ARG A 53 15.18 -1.77 -5.34
CA ARG A 53 15.28 -0.91 -4.16
C ARG A 53 15.45 -1.78 -2.93
N SER A 54 16.48 -1.47 -2.14
CA SER A 54 16.81 -2.22 -0.92
C SER A 54 17.25 -1.34 0.25
N SER A 55 17.34 -0.02 0.03
CA SER A 55 17.74 0.97 1.05
C SER A 55 16.57 1.85 1.46
N THR A 56 15.36 1.32 1.39
CA THR A 56 14.12 2.02 1.75
C THR A 56 13.34 1.22 2.76
N ARG A 57 12.53 1.91 3.54
CA ARG A 57 11.53 1.32 4.44
C ARG A 57 10.14 1.29 3.82
N MET A 58 9.96 2.02 2.72
CA MET A 58 8.72 2.02 1.95
C MET A 58 8.95 1.32 0.63
N HIS A 59 8.31 0.19 0.44
CA HIS A 59 8.34 -0.57 -0.80
C HIS A 59 7.07 -0.33 -1.60
N ARG A 60 7.24 -0.32 -2.92
CA ARG A 60 6.17 -0.07 -3.89
C ARG A 60 6.39 -0.95 -5.10
N VAL A 61 5.44 -1.83 -5.37
CA VAL A 61 5.47 -2.75 -6.51
C VAL A 61 4.26 -2.47 -7.40
N ASN A 62 4.50 -2.23 -8.67
CA ASN A 62 3.46 -2.05 -9.66
C ASN A 62 3.08 -3.41 -10.27
N VAL A 63 1.82 -3.78 -10.13
CA VAL A 63 1.24 -5.00 -10.72
C VAL A 63 0.16 -4.56 -11.71
N PRO A 64 0.14 -5.05 -12.96
CA PRO A 64 -0.93 -4.73 -13.90
C PRO A 64 -2.30 -5.09 -13.31
N MET A 65 -3.29 -4.18 -13.40
CA MET A 65 -4.64 -4.41 -12.85
C MET A 65 -5.25 -5.68 -13.42
N GLU A 66 -5.16 -5.89 -14.74
CA GLU A 66 -5.71 -7.07 -15.40
C GLU A 66 -5.13 -8.37 -14.82
N ALA A 67 -3.84 -8.41 -14.49
CA ALA A 67 -3.19 -9.58 -13.92
C ALA A 67 -3.74 -9.92 -12.53
N LEU A 68 -3.83 -8.91 -11.64
CA LEU A 68 -4.32 -9.12 -10.28
C LEU A 68 -5.82 -9.35 -10.23
N ASP A 69 -6.61 -8.63 -11.03
CA ASP A 69 -8.06 -8.81 -11.14
C ASP A 69 -8.41 -10.24 -11.58
N LYS A 70 -7.65 -10.79 -12.53
CA LYS A 70 -7.81 -12.15 -13.03
C LYS A 70 -7.37 -13.20 -12.00
N ALA A 71 -6.25 -12.97 -11.31
CA ALA A 71 -5.70 -13.92 -10.34
C ALA A 71 -6.57 -13.99 -9.07
N GLY A 72 -7.14 -12.86 -8.62
CA GLY A 72 -7.92 -12.77 -7.40
C GLY A 72 -7.12 -13.00 -6.11
N GLU A 73 -5.81 -13.07 -6.22
CA GLU A 73 -4.88 -13.19 -5.09
C GLU A 73 -3.48 -12.74 -5.49
N TYR A 74 -2.68 -12.38 -4.49
CA TYR A 74 -1.26 -12.07 -4.66
C TYR A 74 -0.47 -12.53 -3.44
N THR A 75 0.81 -12.80 -3.64
CA THR A 75 1.74 -13.16 -2.56
C THR A 75 2.79 -12.07 -2.41
N ILE A 76 2.89 -11.48 -1.23
CA ILE A 76 4.04 -10.65 -0.89
C ILE A 76 5.19 -11.54 -0.43
N ASN A 77 6.39 -11.14 -0.80
CA ASN A 77 7.60 -11.83 -0.42
C ASN A 77 8.66 -10.81 0.02
N TYR A 78 9.45 -11.16 1.02
CA TYR A 78 10.61 -10.37 1.37
C TYR A 78 11.74 -11.22 1.92
N ARG A 79 12.96 -10.67 1.83
CA ARG A 79 14.16 -11.17 2.52
C ARG A 79 14.75 -10.04 3.35
N ARG A 80 14.93 -10.25 4.64
CA ARG A 80 15.63 -9.29 5.48
C ARG A 80 17.11 -9.23 5.10
N ILE A 81 17.67 -8.03 5.00
CA ILE A 81 19.09 -7.82 4.76
C ILE A 81 19.81 -7.87 6.11
N ILE A 82 20.70 -8.86 6.25
CA ILE A 82 21.52 -9.04 7.45
C ILE A 82 22.79 -8.18 7.37
N GLU A 83 23.43 -8.19 6.19
CA GLU A 83 24.70 -7.49 5.96
C GLU A 83 24.76 -6.95 4.53
N ARG A 84 25.14 -5.67 4.41
CA ARG A 84 25.40 -5.07 3.08
C ARG A 84 26.83 -5.32 2.66
N LYS A 85 26.98 -5.81 1.43
CA LYS A 85 28.28 -6.11 0.81
C LYS A 85 28.43 -5.32 -0.51
N PRO A 86 29.65 -5.20 -1.06
CA PRO A 86 29.88 -4.42 -2.28
C PRO A 86 29.06 -4.84 -3.50
N TYR A 87 28.67 -6.11 -3.61
CA TYR A 87 27.92 -6.62 -4.75
C TYR A 87 26.52 -7.14 -4.33
N PHE A 88 26.46 -8.21 -3.53
CA PHE A 88 25.21 -8.82 -3.09
C PHE A 88 25.14 -8.81 -1.57
N PRO A 89 24.02 -8.38 -0.97
CA PRO A 89 23.85 -8.45 0.47
C PRO A 89 23.73 -9.91 0.92
N THR A 90 24.08 -10.17 2.18
CA THR A 90 23.64 -11.38 2.88
C THR A 90 22.22 -11.16 3.37
N THR A 91 21.33 -12.10 3.08
CA THR A 91 19.92 -12.02 3.45
C THR A 91 19.48 -13.26 4.23
N GLU A 92 18.39 -13.12 4.97
CA GLU A 92 17.65 -14.28 5.50
C GLU A 92 16.92 -15.03 4.38
N GLU A 93 16.38 -16.21 4.71
CA GLU A 93 15.48 -16.93 3.82
C GLU A 93 14.22 -16.10 3.52
N PRO A 94 13.58 -16.31 2.37
CA PRO A 94 12.38 -15.55 1.99
C PRO A 94 11.21 -15.86 2.92
N VAL A 95 10.48 -14.82 3.29
CA VAL A 95 9.22 -14.90 4.02
C VAL A 95 8.11 -14.50 3.07
N SER A 96 7.01 -15.23 3.06
CA SER A 96 5.91 -15.03 2.12
C SER A 96 4.55 -15.04 2.83
N ALA A 97 3.61 -14.23 2.31
CA ALA A 97 2.20 -14.28 2.72
C ALA A 97 1.29 -14.00 1.54
N THR A 98 0.23 -14.80 1.40
CA THR A 98 -0.75 -14.67 0.34
C THR A 98 -2.00 -13.95 0.83
N TYR A 99 -2.46 -12.99 0.06
CA TYR A 99 -3.67 -12.22 0.28
C TYR A 99 -4.67 -12.48 -0.84
N LYS A 100 -5.92 -12.72 -0.47
CA LYS A 100 -7.02 -12.68 -1.45
C LYS A 100 -7.24 -11.26 -1.91
N PHE A 101 -7.64 -11.08 -3.16
CA PHE A 101 -7.95 -9.78 -3.71
C PHE A 101 -9.30 -9.81 -4.43
N LYS A 102 -10.15 -8.85 -4.12
CA LYS A 102 -11.44 -8.67 -4.78
C LYS A 102 -11.43 -7.33 -5.51
N PRO A 103 -11.38 -7.35 -6.84
CA PRO A 103 -11.46 -6.13 -7.64
C PRO A 103 -12.85 -5.48 -7.53
N VAL A 104 -12.95 -4.22 -7.93
CA VAL A 104 -14.23 -3.53 -8.05
C VAL A 104 -15.09 -4.20 -9.12
N ASN A 105 -16.33 -4.55 -8.77
CA ASN A 105 -17.26 -5.18 -9.71
C ASN A 105 -17.59 -4.21 -10.86
N PRO A 106 -17.36 -4.60 -12.13
CA PRO A 106 -17.60 -3.72 -13.27
C PRO A 106 -19.10 -3.49 -13.57
N SER A 107 -19.99 -4.34 -13.08
CA SER A 107 -21.40 -4.33 -13.48
C SER A 107 -22.42 -4.20 -12.35
N GLY A 108 -21.99 -4.27 -11.09
CA GLY A 108 -22.86 -4.20 -9.91
C GLY A 108 -22.81 -2.85 -9.18
N PRO A 109 -23.57 -2.68 -8.09
CA PRO A 109 -23.40 -1.58 -7.18
C PRO A 109 -22.01 -1.65 -6.54
N ILE A 110 -21.40 -0.49 -6.30
CA ILE A 110 -20.07 -0.35 -5.71
C ILE A 110 -20.25 0.27 -4.33
N ARG A 111 -19.75 -0.41 -3.30
CA ARG A 111 -19.74 0.09 -1.91
C ARG A 111 -18.42 0.78 -1.63
N ILE A 112 -18.47 2.09 -1.51
CA ILE A 112 -17.30 2.93 -1.29
C ILE A 112 -17.32 3.44 0.15
N TYR A 113 -16.21 3.26 0.86
CA TYR A 113 -15.96 4.00 2.08
C TYR A 113 -15.01 5.16 1.76
N HIS A 114 -15.51 6.37 1.92
CA HIS A 114 -14.78 7.61 1.62
C HIS A 114 -14.44 8.33 2.92
N LEU A 115 -13.16 8.54 3.15
CA LEU A 115 -12.59 9.27 4.28
C LEU A 115 -11.94 10.55 3.79
N SER A 116 -12.10 11.61 4.55
CA SER A 116 -11.42 12.90 4.41
C SER A 116 -11.21 13.49 5.80
N ASP A 117 -10.19 14.32 5.95
CA ASP A 117 -10.00 15.15 7.15
C ASP A 117 -9.96 14.37 8.47
N THR A 118 -9.28 13.25 8.50
CA THR A 118 -9.15 12.44 9.73
C THR A 118 -8.19 13.06 10.73
N HIS A 119 -7.25 13.92 10.30
CA HIS A 119 -6.32 14.67 11.13
C HIS A 119 -5.68 13.82 12.24
N GLY A 120 -5.08 12.69 11.86
CA GLY A 120 -4.41 11.80 12.80
C GLY A 120 -5.36 10.83 13.53
N SER A 121 -6.68 10.89 13.33
CA SER A 121 -7.63 10.00 13.97
C SER A 121 -7.67 8.63 13.31
N PHE A 122 -7.48 7.57 14.11
CA PHE A 122 -7.58 6.18 13.66
C PHE A 122 -8.88 5.52 14.08
N THR A 123 -9.28 5.66 15.35
CA THR A 123 -10.32 4.82 15.97
C THR A 123 -11.68 4.97 15.31
N LEU A 124 -12.19 6.19 15.16
CA LEU A 124 -13.50 6.41 14.57
C LEU A 124 -13.57 6.05 13.08
N PRO A 125 -12.59 6.47 12.24
CA PRO A 125 -12.55 6.06 10.84
C PRO A 125 -12.49 4.53 10.65
N SER A 126 -11.68 3.85 11.45
CA SER A 126 -11.56 2.39 11.44
C SER A 126 -12.86 1.69 11.84
N GLN A 127 -13.52 2.13 12.93
CA GLN A 127 -14.80 1.60 13.36
C GLN A 127 -15.91 1.82 12.33
N ALA A 128 -15.97 3.01 11.74
CA ALA A 128 -16.97 3.30 10.70
C ALA A 128 -16.71 2.48 9.43
N GLY A 129 -15.44 2.26 9.06
CA GLY A 129 -15.04 1.41 7.93
C GLY A 129 -15.47 -0.05 8.13
N SER A 130 -15.45 -0.55 9.35
CA SER A 130 -15.88 -1.92 9.67
C SER A 130 -17.37 -2.17 9.46
N TYR A 131 -18.19 -1.12 9.29
CA TYR A 131 -19.64 -1.25 9.03
C TYR A 131 -19.96 -2.05 7.77
N PHE A 132 -19.14 -1.90 6.73
CA PHE A 132 -19.33 -2.68 5.51
C PHE A 132 -18.76 -4.10 5.61
N GLY A 133 -17.86 -4.36 6.58
CA GLY A 133 -17.18 -5.65 6.69
C GLY A 133 -16.56 -6.08 5.35
N ASP A 134 -16.79 -7.33 4.97
CA ASP A 134 -16.28 -7.88 3.70
C ASP A 134 -16.98 -7.35 2.44
N ASP A 135 -18.04 -6.58 2.61
CA ASP A 135 -18.84 -6.05 1.51
C ASP A 135 -18.27 -4.76 0.90
N ILE A 136 -17.26 -4.15 1.52
CA ILE A 136 -16.58 -3.00 0.93
C ILE A 136 -15.93 -3.38 -0.41
N ASP A 137 -16.05 -2.51 -1.40
CA ASP A 137 -15.43 -2.70 -2.72
C ASP A 137 -14.25 -1.75 -2.93
N LEU A 138 -14.26 -0.57 -2.28
CA LEU A 138 -13.26 0.47 -2.49
C LEU A 138 -13.11 1.36 -1.25
N LEU A 139 -11.87 1.61 -0.85
CA LEU A 139 -11.53 2.62 0.15
C LEU A 139 -10.97 3.86 -0.56
N ILE A 140 -11.51 5.04 -0.24
CA ILE A 140 -10.96 6.33 -0.70
C ILE A 140 -10.48 7.13 0.51
N LEU A 141 -9.18 7.42 0.53
CA LEU A 141 -8.52 8.32 1.46
C LEU A 141 -8.32 9.66 0.74
N ASN A 142 -9.20 10.62 1.00
CA ASN A 142 -9.31 11.87 0.24
C ASN A 142 -8.69 13.06 0.98
N GLY A 143 -7.42 12.94 1.30
CA GLY A 143 -6.62 14.02 1.88
C GLY A 143 -6.82 14.27 3.36
N ASP A 144 -5.87 15.00 3.93
CA ASP A 144 -5.80 15.36 5.34
C ASP A 144 -5.93 14.15 6.28
N ILE A 145 -5.30 13.05 5.87
CA ILE A 145 -5.28 11.81 6.66
C ILE A 145 -4.35 11.97 7.86
N PRO A 146 -3.03 12.29 7.72
CA PRO A 146 -2.22 12.70 8.85
C PRO A 146 -2.64 14.10 9.34
N ASP A 147 -2.40 14.39 10.60
CA ASP A 147 -2.64 15.72 11.15
C ASP A 147 -1.71 16.77 10.50
N HIS A 148 -0.46 16.39 10.27
CA HIS A 148 0.54 17.18 9.55
C HIS A 148 1.73 16.29 9.16
N SER A 149 2.52 16.74 8.17
CA SER A 149 3.76 16.08 7.76
C SER A 149 5.02 16.59 8.50
N GLY A 150 4.86 17.11 9.71
CA GLY A 150 5.97 17.51 10.57
C GLY A 150 6.69 16.36 11.26
N ASN A 151 6.09 15.17 11.27
CA ASN A 151 6.68 13.93 11.76
C ASN A 151 6.42 12.81 10.75
N ILE A 152 7.50 12.14 10.35
CA ILE A 152 7.42 11.08 9.33
C ILE A 152 6.50 9.92 9.75
N LYS A 153 6.37 9.64 11.04
CA LYS A 153 5.48 8.60 11.56
C LYS A 153 4.00 8.90 11.34
N ASN A 154 3.63 10.15 11.11
CA ASN A 154 2.24 10.50 10.86
C ASN A 154 1.72 9.87 9.54
N PHE A 155 2.62 9.57 8.60
CA PHE A 155 2.25 8.85 7.37
C PHE A 155 1.89 7.37 7.61
N ASP A 156 2.31 6.78 8.72
CA ASP A 156 1.96 5.39 9.05
C ASP A 156 0.43 5.20 9.13
N LEU A 157 -0.32 6.26 9.53
CA LEU A 157 -1.78 6.24 9.61
C LEU A 157 -2.47 5.86 8.29
N ILE A 158 -1.90 6.24 7.14
CA ILE A 158 -2.43 5.89 5.82
C ILE A 158 -2.50 4.36 5.69
N PHE A 159 -1.43 3.68 6.08
CA PHE A 159 -1.31 2.21 6.01
C PHE A 159 -2.15 1.52 7.09
N GLU A 160 -2.18 2.07 8.30
CA GLU A 160 -2.99 1.55 9.40
C GLU A 160 -4.49 1.57 9.06
N LEU A 161 -4.98 2.62 8.41
CA LEU A 161 -6.36 2.70 7.94
C LEU A 161 -6.61 1.72 6.78
N CYS A 162 -5.69 1.62 5.81
CA CYS A 162 -5.80 0.63 4.75
C CYS A 162 -5.86 -0.80 5.32
N GLU A 163 -4.98 -1.13 6.28
CA GLU A 163 -4.98 -2.43 6.96
C GLU A 163 -6.28 -2.72 7.66
N SER A 164 -6.71 -1.80 8.52
CA SER A 164 -7.90 -1.96 9.37
C SER A 164 -9.20 -2.13 8.55
N ILE A 165 -9.29 -1.46 7.39
CA ILE A 165 -10.51 -1.39 6.60
C ILE A 165 -10.50 -2.43 5.47
N THR A 166 -9.36 -2.64 4.82
CA THR A 166 -9.28 -3.51 3.63
C THR A 166 -8.48 -4.78 3.83
N GLY A 167 -7.60 -4.83 4.83
CA GLY A 167 -6.71 -5.98 5.08
C GLY A 167 -5.85 -6.36 3.88
N GLY A 168 -5.56 -5.42 2.96
CA GLY A 168 -4.84 -5.70 1.71
C GLY A 168 -5.68 -6.42 0.64
N GLN A 169 -6.99 -6.57 0.85
CA GLN A 169 -7.84 -7.41 -0.01
C GLN A 169 -8.75 -6.62 -0.96
N ARG A 170 -8.70 -5.30 -0.90
CA ARG A 170 -9.52 -4.38 -1.71
C ARG A 170 -8.67 -3.25 -2.25
N PRO A 171 -9.05 -2.67 -3.39
CA PRO A 171 -8.38 -1.48 -3.88
C PRO A 171 -8.60 -0.28 -2.97
N CYS A 172 -7.56 0.54 -2.87
CA CYS A 172 -7.56 1.84 -2.20
C CYS A 172 -7.27 2.94 -3.21
N ILE A 173 -7.71 4.14 -2.89
CA ILE A 173 -7.35 5.38 -3.58
C ILE A 173 -6.84 6.35 -2.53
N PHE A 174 -5.81 7.09 -2.87
CA PHE A 174 -5.32 8.19 -2.05
C PHE A 174 -5.26 9.46 -2.90
N SER A 175 -5.80 10.55 -2.38
CA SER A 175 -5.54 11.89 -2.87
C SER A 175 -5.00 12.76 -1.76
N ARG A 176 -4.13 13.68 -2.11
CA ARG A 176 -3.44 14.56 -1.18
C ARG A 176 -4.32 15.75 -0.79
N GLY A 177 -4.39 16.06 0.50
CA GLY A 177 -4.94 17.29 1.05
C GLY A 177 -3.87 18.33 1.40
N ASN A 178 -4.26 19.39 2.09
CA ASN A 178 -3.33 20.47 2.43
C ASN A 178 -2.49 20.15 3.69
N HIS A 179 -2.99 19.37 4.66
CA HIS A 179 -2.23 18.93 5.83
C HIS A 179 -1.16 17.91 5.48
N ASP A 180 -1.40 17.10 4.46
CA ASP A 180 -0.43 16.13 3.94
C ASP A 180 0.85 16.80 3.42
N THR A 181 0.79 18.08 3.09
CA THR A 181 1.89 18.87 2.49
C THR A 181 2.38 20.01 3.37
N ARG A 182 2.04 20.00 4.67
CA ARG A 182 2.48 20.98 5.65
C ARG A 182 3.40 20.34 6.69
N GLY A 183 4.64 20.77 6.75
CA GLY A 183 5.60 20.32 7.74
C GLY A 183 6.92 19.88 7.15
N PHE A 184 7.84 19.50 8.03
CA PHE A 184 9.24 19.25 7.69
C PHE A 184 9.41 18.11 6.65
N TYR A 185 8.53 17.09 6.69
CA TYR A 185 8.59 15.93 5.78
C TYR A 185 7.60 16.01 4.62
N ALA A 186 7.06 17.20 4.33
CA ALA A 186 6.10 17.38 3.23
C ALA A 186 6.64 16.90 1.87
N GLU A 187 7.93 17.12 1.61
CA GLU A 187 8.59 16.67 0.37
C GLU A 187 8.71 15.13 0.28
N ASN A 188 8.64 14.43 1.42
CA ASN A 188 8.74 12.98 1.47
C ASN A 188 7.39 12.27 1.20
N ILE A 189 6.28 12.99 1.10
CA ILE A 189 4.96 12.36 0.96
C ILE A 189 4.89 11.38 -0.21
N ALA A 190 5.58 11.67 -1.30
CA ALA A 190 5.64 10.79 -2.47
C ALA A 190 6.27 9.42 -2.18
N GLU A 191 7.02 9.27 -1.07
CA GLU A 191 7.55 7.98 -0.64
C GLU A 191 6.47 7.13 0.06
N TYR A 192 5.51 7.78 0.72
CA TYR A 192 4.48 7.16 1.57
C TYR A 192 3.11 7.06 0.90
N THR A 193 2.96 7.55 -0.31
CA THR A 193 1.68 7.57 -1.02
C THR A 193 1.84 7.05 -2.45
N PRO A 194 0.76 6.58 -3.08
CA PRO A 194 0.83 6.13 -4.46
C PRO A 194 1.25 7.28 -5.39
N THR A 195 2.08 6.97 -6.38
CA THR A 195 2.57 7.96 -7.35
C THR A 195 2.67 7.36 -8.74
N GLU A 196 2.49 8.21 -9.75
CA GLU A 196 2.84 7.90 -11.12
C GLU A 196 4.07 8.72 -11.54
N ALA A 197 5.16 8.06 -11.92
CA ALA A 197 6.42 8.71 -12.31
C ALA A 197 6.89 9.79 -11.31
N GLY A 198 6.63 9.59 -10.01
CA GLY A 198 6.94 10.55 -8.95
C GLY A 198 5.89 11.64 -8.73
N HIS A 199 4.82 11.69 -9.54
CA HIS A 199 3.72 12.63 -9.36
C HIS A 199 2.61 12.04 -8.50
N SER A 200 2.01 12.85 -7.63
CA SER A 200 0.88 12.47 -6.75
C SER A 200 -0.49 12.71 -7.38
N TYR A 201 -0.53 13.04 -8.67
CA TYR A 201 -1.76 13.21 -9.44
C TYR A 201 -1.71 12.28 -10.65
N PHE A 202 -2.73 11.48 -10.81
CA PHE A 202 -2.87 10.50 -11.87
C PHE A 202 -4.34 10.15 -12.06
N THR A 203 -4.66 9.48 -13.16
CA THR A 203 -5.96 8.87 -13.38
C THR A 203 -5.88 7.37 -13.19
N PHE A 204 -6.98 6.74 -12.95
CA PHE A 204 -7.13 5.28 -12.90
C PHE A 204 -8.53 4.92 -13.38
N ARG A 205 -8.74 3.63 -13.64
CA ARG A 205 -10.06 3.08 -13.92
C ARG A 205 -10.24 1.78 -13.17
N LEU A 206 -11.26 1.73 -12.33
CA LEU A 206 -11.67 0.53 -11.60
C LEU A 206 -13.09 0.14 -12.04
N GLY A 207 -13.21 -0.95 -12.80
CA GLY A 207 -14.49 -1.35 -13.38
C GLY A 207 -15.06 -0.22 -14.25
N ARG A 208 -16.18 0.38 -13.81
CA ARG A 208 -16.85 1.50 -14.50
C ARG A 208 -16.58 2.90 -13.89
N ILE A 209 -15.77 2.99 -12.86
CA ILE A 209 -15.37 4.25 -12.23
C ILE A 209 -14.08 4.75 -12.88
#